data_94b2d007ce112bd9f23a54d226e463ad
#
_entry.id   94b2d007ce112bd9f23a54d226e463ad
#
_cell.length_a   1.000
_cell.length_b   1.000
_cell.length_c   1.000
_cell.angle_alpha   90.00
_cell.angle_beta   90.00
_cell.angle_gamma   90.00
#
_symmetry.space_group_name_H-M   'P 1'
#
loop_
_entity.id
_entity.type
_entity.pdbx_description
1 polymer ?
#
loop_
_entity_poly.entity_id
_entity_poly.type
_entity_poly.pdbx_seq_one_letter_code
_entity_poly.pdbx_strand_id
1 'polypeptide(L)'
;MIRKLVMGVALVAPALMAQGQAAQVRVEGKNYEFTNGQWFDGMKFVAKKFYSAGGILTSRKPARVDSIIDLSGKYVVPPFGEAHNHNVAQSSRIDATLRMYLDAGIFYVKNPNSLPSATTPLSGKINTPRSVDVVFAGGGLTSTGGHPIALAERQIARGAWEQSDGEGGFYFVIDTQADLDRKWQAIIGGRPDFIKTYLMYSEEYEKRKHDDAYRDWRGLNPALLPEIVRRAHKAGLRVSTHVETAADFHNALIAGADEINHLPGFRPEKNELVNYRDLFRYEISEADARLAARNHVVVVTTVGEVIEITDTIPEGRPDASVAKAVRRLLTRNLQLLASHGVPIAIGSDSYASTSLAEALSLYRLGVFDSRTLLKMWSEGTARAIFPNRKIGELRDGYEASFLVLTGDPLQDFLNVRKIHMRVKQGEILSPAG
;
A
#
# COMPACT_ATOMS: atom_id res chain seq x y z
N MET A 1 -2.96 1.18 -74.02
CA MET A 1 -2.79 2.16 -72.91
C MET A 1 -3.54 1.65 -71.69
N ILE A 2 -2.88 1.01 -70.77
CA ILE A 2 -3.47 0.45 -69.55
C ILE A 2 -2.90 1.27 -68.38
N ARG A 3 -3.76 2.11 -67.77
CA ARG A 3 -3.42 2.87 -66.57
C ARG A 3 -3.49 1.93 -65.35
N LYS A 4 -2.34 1.74 -64.68
CA LYS A 4 -2.26 1.08 -63.38
C LYS A 4 -2.74 2.06 -62.30
N LEU A 5 -3.78 1.65 -61.55
CA LEU A 5 -4.26 2.31 -60.34
C LEU A 5 -3.41 1.82 -59.16
N VAL A 6 -2.62 2.68 -58.56
CA VAL A 6 -1.89 2.39 -57.35
C VAL A 6 -2.78 2.77 -56.17
N MET A 7 -3.30 1.77 -55.47
CA MET A 7 -4.00 1.97 -54.19
C MET A 7 -2.95 2.17 -53.08
N GLY A 8 -2.86 3.39 -52.57
CA GLY A 8 -2.08 3.70 -51.37
C GLY A 8 -2.81 3.18 -50.13
N VAL A 9 -2.22 2.21 -49.46
CA VAL A 9 -2.63 1.77 -48.11
C VAL A 9 -2.09 2.78 -47.10
N ALA A 10 -2.95 3.60 -46.57
CA ALA A 10 -2.60 4.45 -45.43
C ALA A 10 -2.48 3.58 -44.17
N LEU A 11 -1.26 3.38 -43.68
CA LEU A 11 -0.97 2.84 -42.34
C LEU A 11 -1.43 3.85 -41.30
N VAL A 12 -2.56 3.61 -40.67
CA VAL A 12 -2.99 4.30 -39.47
C VAL A 12 -2.16 3.73 -38.32
N ALA A 13 -1.13 4.44 -37.90
CA ALA A 13 -0.43 4.15 -36.67
C ALA A 13 -1.40 4.32 -35.48
N PRO A 14 -1.49 3.36 -34.55
CA PRO A 14 -2.25 3.59 -33.33
C PRO A 14 -1.55 4.69 -32.52
N ALA A 15 -2.27 5.79 -32.29
CA ALA A 15 -1.87 6.81 -31.34
C ALA A 15 -1.74 6.13 -29.97
N LEU A 16 -0.52 5.96 -29.46
CA LEU A 16 -0.26 5.71 -28.04
C LEU A 16 -0.92 6.86 -27.28
N MET A 17 -2.05 6.60 -26.67
CA MET A 17 -2.58 7.46 -25.63
C MET A 17 -1.55 7.46 -24.51
N ALA A 18 -0.72 8.46 -24.43
CA ALA A 18 0.09 8.77 -23.26
C ALA A 18 -0.89 8.90 -22.09
N GLN A 19 -0.83 7.93 -21.17
CA GLN A 19 -1.52 8.04 -19.89
C GLN A 19 -1.07 9.34 -19.26
N GLY A 20 -2.03 10.25 -19.04
CA GLY A 20 -1.77 11.56 -18.51
C GLY A 20 -0.99 11.47 -17.21
N GLN A 21 0.26 11.90 -17.25
CA GLN A 21 0.84 12.54 -16.10
C GLN A 21 -0.20 13.57 -15.68
N ALA A 22 -0.85 13.34 -14.53
CA ALA A 22 -1.65 14.38 -13.91
C ALA A 22 -0.73 15.60 -13.88
N ALA A 23 -1.05 16.60 -14.70
CA ALA A 23 -0.29 17.83 -14.75
C ALA A 23 -0.18 18.29 -13.30
N GLN A 24 1.04 18.39 -12.77
CA GLN A 24 1.25 18.93 -11.44
C GLN A 24 0.58 20.30 -11.48
N VAL A 25 -0.58 20.41 -10.85
CA VAL A 25 -1.29 21.67 -10.70
C VAL A 25 -0.28 22.57 -9.99
N ARG A 26 0.26 23.56 -10.70
CA ARG A 26 1.06 24.61 -10.07
C ARG A 26 0.10 25.35 -9.14
N VAL A 27 0.14 24.98 -7.88
CA VAL A 27 -0.51 25.75 -6.85
C VAL A 27 0.25 27.06 -6.81
N GLU A 28 -0.44 28.19 -7.02
CA GLU A 28 0.09 29.52 -6.69
C GLU A 28 0.20 29.62 -5.17
N GLY A 29 1.09 28.82 -4.60
CA GLY A 29 1.39 28.76 -3.19
C GLY A 29 2.52 29.72 -2.84
N LYS A 30 2.65 30.03 -1.56
CA LYS A 30 3.79 30.79 -1.03
C LYS A 30 5.08 30.00 -1.25
N ASN A 31 6.14 30.72 -1.60
CA ASN A 31 7.50 30.19 -1.61
C ASN A 31 8.11 30.36 -0.23
N TYR A 32 8.61 29.27 0.33
CA TYR A 32 9.23 29.27 1.65
C TYR A 32 10.73 29.01 1.56
N GLU A 33 11.50 29.65 2.46
CA GLU A 33 12.86 29.27 2.77
C GLU A 33 12.87 28.56 4.14
N PHE A 34 13.38 27.33 4.19
CA PHE A 34 13.54 26.56 5.42
C PHE A 34 15.01 26.53 5.81
N THR A 35 15.35 27.13 6.96
CA THR A 35 16.73 27.31 7.43
C THR A 35 17.00 26.46 8.66
N ASN A 36 18.28 26.18 8.95
CA ASN A 36 18.79 25.58 10.18
C ASN A 36 18.24 24.17 10.53
N GLY A 37 17.53 23.50 9.61
CA GLY A 37 16.97 22.17 9.84
C GLY A 37 18.00 21.05 9.64
N GLN A 38 17.81 19.94 10.36
CA GLN A 38 18.50 18.68 10.14
C GLN A 38 17.67 17.84 9.16
N TRP A 39 18.13 17.67 7.93
CA TRP A 39 17.39 17.01 6.86
C TRP A 39 17.87 15.58 6.66
N PHE A 40 16.96 14.63 6.65
CA PHE A 40 17.26 13.24 6.39
C PHE A 40 17.64 13.03 4.92
N ASP A 41 18.84 12.53 4.65
CA ASP A 41 19.36 12.28 3.30
C ASP A 41 19.21 10.83 2.83
N GLY A 42 18.48 10.01 3.59
CA GLY A 42 18.32 8.58 3.38
C GLY A 42 19.29 7.73 4.23
N MET A 43 20.31 8.35 4.83
CA MET A 43 21.30 7.67 5.67
C MET A 43 21.44 8.31 7.05
N LYS A 44 21.45 9.63 7.12
CA LYS A 44 21.66 10.41 8.34
C LYS A 44 20.98 11.77 8.23
N PHE A 45 20.97 12.50 9.32
CA PHE A 45 20.58 13.91 9.33
C PHE A 45 21.76 14.81 8.96
N VAL A 46 21.51 15.78 8.08
CA VAL A 46 22.48 16.74 7.59
C VAL A 46 21.89 18.15 7.69
N ALA A 47 22.65 19.08 8.27
CA ALA A 47 22.27 20.49 8.28
C ALA A 47 22.21 21.02 6.84
N LYS A 48 21.03 21.38 6.39
CA LYS A 48 20.77 21.91 5.05
C LYS A 48 19.74 23.02 5.09
N LYS A 49 19.72 23.79 4.02
CA LYS A 49 18.69 24.76 3.68
C LYS A 49 18.00 24.32 2.40
N PHE A 50 16.68 24.37 2.40
CA PHE A 50 15.86 24.14 1.22
C PHE A 50 14.83 25.24 1.03
N TYR A 51 14.38 25.37 -0.20
CA TYR A 51 13.23 26.20 -0.58
C TYR A 51 12.10 25.31 -1.06
N SER A 52 10.86 25.73 -0.78
CA SER A 52 9.68 25.24 -1.49
C SER A 52 9.27 26.31 -2.50
N ALA A 53 9.31 25.97 -3.77
CA ALA A 53 8.90 26.88 -4.84
C ALA A 53 7.92 26.15 -5.78
N GLY A 54 6.68 26.66 -5.87
CA GLY A 54 5.62 26.02 -6.66
C GLY A 54 5.36 24.57 -6.26
N GLY A 55 5.44 24.24 -4.97
CA GLY A 55 5.22 22.89 -4.45
C GLY A 55 6.39 21.91 -4.63
N ILE A 56 7.56 22.39 -5.07
CA ILE A 56 8.77 21.57 -5.33
C ILE A 56 9.90 21.98 -4.40
N LEU A 57 10.64 20.99 -3.87
CA LEU A 57 11.87 21.23 -3.12
C LEU A 57 13.00 21.65 -4.05
N THR A 58 13.77 22.65 -3.63
CA THR A 58 14.98 23.08 -4.34
C THR A 58 16.02 23.68 -3.39
N SER A 59 17.29 23.43 -3.65
CA SER A 59 18.42 24.08 -2.99
C SER A 59 18.71 25.47 -3.58
N ARG A 60 18.17 25.79 -4.76
CA ARG A 60 18.33 27.07 -5.43
C ARG A 60 17.30 28.08 -4.92
N LYS A 61 17.78 29.27 -4.51
CA LYS A 61 16.89 30.35 -4.07
C LYS A 61 15.97 30.77 -5.22
N PRO A 62 14.64 30.73 -5.05
CA PRO A 62 13.71 31.25 -6.05
C PRO A 62 13.78 32.78 -6.14
N ALA A 63 13.27 33.34 -7.24
CA ALA A 63 13.25 34.79 -7.43
C ALA A 63 12.48 35.53 -6.33
N ARG A 64 11.48 34.90 -5.74
CA ARG A 64 10.67 35.40 -4.62
C ARG A 64 10.64 34.39 -3.49
N VAL A 65 10.85 34.82 -2.26
CA VAL A 65 10.66 34.13 -1.01
C VAL A 65 9.62 34.91 -0.20
N ASP A 66 8.51 34.26 0.14
CA ASP A 66 7.40 34.92 0.84
C ASP A 66 7.54 34.82 2.36
N SER A 67 8.23 33.80 2.86
CA SER A 67 8.47 33.60 4.30
C SER A 67 9.73 32.77 4.52
N ILE A 68 10.41 33.04 5.63
CA ILE A 68 11.54 32.24 6.11
C ILE A 68 11.09 31.50 7.36
N ILE A 69 11.30 30.19 7.38
CA ILE A 69 10.96 29.30 8.49
C ILE A 69 12.25 28.79 9.12
N ASP A 70 12.46 29.12 10.37
CA ASP A 70 13.60 28.62 11.14
C ASP A 70 13.27 27.23 11.74
N LEU A 71 14.07 26.24 11.39
CA LEU A 71 13.97 24.86 11.85
C LEU A 71 15.10 24.49 12.84
N SER A 72 15.66 25.46 13.56
CA SER A 72 16.70 25.22 14.57
C SER A 72 16.26 24.13 15.56
N GLY A 73 17.12 23.13 15.78
CA GLY A 73 16.84 21.99 16.67
C GLY A 73 15.76 21.04 16.18
N LYS A 74 15.36 21.09 14.91
CA LYS A 74 14.35 20.22 14.32
C LYS A 74 14.95 19.24 13.29
N TYR A 75 14.26 18.13 13.12
CA TYR A 75 14.60 17.03 12.21
C TYR A 75 13.54 16.94 11.11
N VAL A 76 13.98 16.96 9.86
CA VAL A 76 13.08 16.95 8.71
C VAL A 76 13.15 15.59 8.03
N VAL A 77 12.00 14.94 7.88
CA VAL A 77 11.86 13.61 7.26
C VAL A 77 10.81 13.65 6.15
N PRO A 78 10.89 12.77 5.13
CA PRO A 78 9.79 12.64 4.19
C PRO A 78 8.52 12.20 4.90
N PRO A 79 7.31 12.46 4.34
CA PRO A 79 6.06 11.97 4.89
C PRO A 79 5.97 10.46 4.81
N PHE A 80 5.12 9.89 5.64
CA PHE A 80 4.90 8.46 5.70
C PHE A 80 3.81 8.00 4.72
N GLY A 81 3.80 6.68 4.44
CA GLY A 81 2.80 6.03 3.63
C GLY A 81 2.05 4.93 4.37
N GLU A 82 0.86 4.61 3.88
CA GLU A 82 0.01 3.50 4.30
C GLU A 82 -0.25 2.61 3.08
N ALA A 83 0.48 1.50 2.95
CA ALA A 83 0.41 0.67 1.75
C ALA A 83 -0.80 -0.26 1.70
N HIS A 84 -1.55 -0.40 2.79
CA HIS A 84 -2.71 -1.29 2.85
C HIS A 84 -3.65 -0.92 4.00
N ASN A 85 -4.75 -0.24 3.68
CA ASN A 85 -5.77 0.10 4.68
C ASN A 85 -7.12 0.36 4.02
N HIS A 86 -8.21 0.08 4.73
CA HIS A 86 -9.58 0.19 4.24
C HIS A 86 -10.36 1.39 4.82
N ASN A 87 -9.75 2.22 5.65
CA ASN A 87 -10.42 3.29 6.40
C ASN A 87 -11.01 4.37 5.50
N VAL A 88 -10.33 4.75 4.41
CA VAL A 88 -10.75 5.85 3.52
C VAL A 88 -12.04 5.52 2.77
N ALA A 89 -12.37 4.24 2.60
CA ALA A 89 -13.62 3.82 1.96
C ALA A 89 -14.87 3.96 2.87
N GLN A 90 -14.72 4.48 4.10
CA GLN A 90 -15.82 4.69 5.04
C GLN A 90 -16.27 6.15 5.06
N SER A 91 -17.14 6.51 4.12
CA SER A 91 -17.54 7.91 3.87
C SER A 91 -18.12 8.65 5.07
N SER A 92 -18.80 7.98 6.01
CA SER A 92 -19.44 8.60 7.18
C SER A 92 -18.46 9.20 8.19
N ARG A 93 -17.16 8.82 8.14
CA ARG A 93 -16.11 9.30 9.04
C ARG A 93 -14.92 9.90 8.29
N ILE A 94 -15.10 10.23 7.03
CA ILE A 94 -13.95 10.58 6.16
C ILE A 94 -13.10 11.72 6.74
N ASP A 95 -13.70 12.80 7.24
CA ASP A 95 -12.95 13.95 7.74
C ASP A 95 -12.12 13.60 9.00
N ALA A 96 -12.64 12.73 9.87
CA ALA A 96 -11.88 12.21 11.02
C ALA A 96 -10.76 11.26 10.57
N THR A 97 -11.04 10.42 9.58
CA THR A 97 -10.05 9.50 9.00
C THR A 97 -8.90 10.27 8.33
N LEU A 98 -9.21 11.30 7.54
CA LEU A 98 -8.19 12.14 6.91
C LEU A 98 -7.31 12.85 7.94
N ARG A 99 -7.93 13.37 9.02
CA ARG A 99 -7.20 13.96 10.15
C ARG A 99 -6.29 12.94 10.81
N MET A 100 -6.78 11.73 11.11
CA MET A 100 -6.00 10.66 11.73
C MET A 100 -4.73 10.34 10.92
N TYR A 101 -4.82 10.26 9.59
CA TYR A 101 -3.66 10.06 8.72
C TYR A 101 -2.70 11.25 8.77
N LEU A 102 -3.21 12.47 8.57
CA LEU A 102 -2.38 13.67 8.59
C LEU A 102 -1.69 13.88 9.94
N ASP A 103 -2.39 13.60 11.06
CA ASP A 103 -1.83 13.70 12.41
C ASP A 103 -0.71 12.69 12.65
N ALA A 104 -0.82 11.50 12.07
CA ALA A 104 0.24 10.49 12.05
C ALA A 104 1.37 10.80 11.05
N GLY A 105 1.28 11.87 10.26
CA GLY A 105 2.26 12.23 9.23
C GLY A 105 2.17 11.39 7.96
N ILE A 106 1.05 10.69 7.77
CA ILE A 106 0.81 9.83 6.60
C ILE A 106 0.13 10.65 5.52
N PHE A 107 0.79 10.80 4.36
CA PHE A 107 0.27 11.59 3.25
C PHE A 107 -0.16 10.74 2.06
N TYR A 108 0.27 9.49 1.99
CA TYR A 108 0.07 8.57 0.87
C TYR A 108 -0.62 7.31 1.36
N VAL A 109 -1.77 6.96 0.77
CA VAL A 109 -2.61 5.84 1.21
C VAL A 109 -2.98 4.96 0.03
N LYS A 110 -2.92 3.64 0.20
CA LYS A 110 -3.42 2.65 -0.73
C LYS A 110 -4.59 1.90 -0.11
N ASN A 111 -5.75 2.00 -0.77
CA ASN A 111 -6.93 1.25 -0.38
C ASN A 111 -7.14 0.07 -1.34
N PRO A 112 -6.83 -1.16 -0.90
CA PRO A 112 -6.75 -2.32 -1.79
C PRO A 112 -8.09 -2.98 -2.10
N ASN A 113 -9.19 -2.47 -1.56
CA ASN A 113 -10.54 -2.89 -1.92
C ASN A 113 -11.56 -1.85 -1.49
N SER A 114 -12.43 -1.42 -2.38
CA SER A 114 -13.36 -0.34 -2.12
C SER A 114 -14.59 -0.42 -3.02
N LEU A 115 -15.69 0.12 -2.53
CA LEU A 115 -16.90 0.33 -3.32
C LEU A 115 -16.80 1.63 -4.13
N PRO A 116 -17.12 1.64 -5.40
CA PRO A 116 -17.26 2.88 -6.17
C PRO A 116 -18.25 3.86 -5.53
N SER A 117 -19.37 3.38 -5.00
CA SER A 117 -20.36 4.20 -4.27
C SER A 117 -19.78 4.90 -3.04
N ALA A 118 -18.81 4.27 -2.35
CA ALA A 118 -18.13 4.85 -1.19
C ALA A 118 -16.98 5.80 -1.57
N THR A 119 -16.34 5.61 -2.72
CA THR A 119 -15.16 6.40 -3.14
C THR A 119 -15.52 7.62 -3.99
N THR A 120 -16.59 7.55 -4.80
CA THR A 120 -17.05 8.69 -5.62
C THR A 120 -17.30 9.97 -4.81
N PRO A 121 -17.94 9.92 -3.61
CA PRO A 121 -18.17 11.11 -2.78
C PRO A 121 -16.90 11.74 -2.21
N LEU A 122 -15.73 11.07 -2.31
CA LEU A 122 -14.45 11.57 -1.80
C LEU A 122 -13.78 12.56 -2.76
N SER A 123 -14.30 12.72 -3.97
CA SER A 123 -13.81 13.70 -4.93
C SER A 123 -13.77 15.10 -4.32
N GLY A 124 -12.60 15.76 -4.41
CA GLY A 124 -12.36 17.07 -3.79
C GLY A 124 -11.99 17.04 -2.29
N LYS A 125 -12.19 15.91 -1.60
CA LYS A 125 -11.75 15.72 -0.21
C LYS A 125 -10.38 15.08 -0.08
N ILE A 126 -9.97 14.28 -1.05
CA ILE A 126 -8.67 13.59 -1.14
C ILE A 126 -7.88 14.07 -2.35
N ASN A 127 -6.60 13.68 -2.45
CA ASN A 127 -5.73 14.03 -3.58
C ASN A 127 -5.58 15.55 -3.76
N THR A 128 -5.50 16.27 -2.66
CA THR A 128 -5.30 17.73 -2.61
C THR A 128 -4.10 18.06 -1.72
N PRO A 129 -3.52 19.27 -1.82
CA PRO A 129 -2.42 19.69 -0.95
C PRO A 129 -2.77 19.64 0.55
N ARG A 130 -4.04 19.73 0.91
CA ARG A 130 -4.52 19.79 2.31
C ARG A 130 -5.06 18.45 2.82
N SER A 131 -4.93 17.39 2.05
CA SER A 131 -5.45 16.07 2.39
C SER A 131 -4.45 14.97 2.02
N VAL A 132 -4.80 13.72 2.31
CA VAL A 132 -3.99 12.57 1.86
C VAL A 132 -4.21 12.29 0.37
N ASP A 133 -3.18 11.72 -0.26
CA ASP A 133 -3.29 11.18 -1.62
C ASP A 133 -3.63 9.69 -1.52
N VAL A 134 -4.64 9.26 -2.25
CA VAL A 134 -5.18 7.90 -2.17
C VAL A 134 -5.28 7.27 -3.55
N VAL A 135 -4.93 5.99 -3.64
CA VAL A 135 -5.21 5.12 -4.77
C VAL A 135 -6.16 3.99 -4.37
N PHE A 136 -7.01 3.54 -5.30
CA PHE A 136 -8.06 2.55 -5.07
C PHE A 136 -8.01 1.41 -6.07
N ALA A 137 -8.23 0.18 -5.58
CA ALA A 137 -8.37 -1.00 -6.44
C ALA A 137 -9.78 -1.16 -7.03
N GLY A 138 -10.81 -0.53 -6.41
CA GLY A 138 -12.19 -0.95 -6.66
C GLY A 138 -12.47 -2.34 -6.10
N GLY A 139 -13.32 -3.11 -6.77
CA GLY A 139 -13.67 -4.48 -6.36
C GLY A 139 -12.53 -5.48 -6.59
N GLY A 140 -12.29 -6.33 -5.60
CA GLY A 140 -11.26 -7.36 -5.68
C GLY A 140 -11.70 -8.63 -6.39
N LEU A 141 -10.77 -9.36 -7.03
CA LEU A 141 -11.04 -10.59 -7.76
C LEU A 141 -10.85 -11.81 -6.84
N THR A 142 -11.87 -12.66 -6.76
CA THR A 142 -11.87 -13.84 -5.91
C THR A 142 -12.67 -15.00 -6.56
N SER A 143 -12.81 -16.15 -5.90
CA SER A 143 -13.66 -17.26 -6.35
C SER A 143 -15.00 -17.28 -5.65
N THR A 144 -15.93 -18.13 -6.11
CA THR A 144 -17.21 -18.40 -5.42
C THR A 144 -16.96 -18.77 -3.96
N GLY A 145 -17.62 -18.06 -3.01
CA GLY A 145 -17.46 -18.23 -1.57
C GLY A 145 -16.08 -17.87 -1.01
N GLY A 146 -15.23 -17.24 -1.83
CA GLY A 146 -13.91 -16.79 -1.44
C GLY A 146 -13.91 -15.45 -0.68
N HIS A 147 -12.79 -15.15 -0.02
CA HIS A 147 -12.60 -13.86 0.62
C HIS A 147 -12.57 -12.74 -0.42
N PRO A 148 -13.23 -11.59 -0.24
CA PRO A 148 -13.91 -11.10 0.97
C PRO A 148 -15.44 -11.15 0.89
N ILE A 149 -16.04 -12.14 0.24
CA ILE A 149 -17.48 -12.22 -0.02
C ILE A 149 -18.29 -12.15 1.28
N ALA A 150 -17.91 -12.92 2.31
CA ALA A 150 -18.62 -12.92 3.58
C ALA A 150 -18.62 -11.55 4.28
N LEU A 151 -17.60 -10.70 4.04
CA LEU A 151 -17.62 -9.32 4.51
C LEU A 151 -18.75 -8.52 3.83
N ALA A 152 -18.85 -8.60 2.51
CA ALA A 152 -19.88 -7.89 1.75
C ALA A 152 -21.29 -8.37 2.17
N GLU A 153 -21.49 -9.67 2.28
CA GLU A 153 -22.78 -10.28 2.72
C GLU A 153 -23.20 -9.78 4.11
N ARG A 154 -22.26 -9.70 5.06
CA ARG A 154 -22.56 -9.14 6.39
C ARG A 154 -22.95 -7.66 6.32
N GLN A 155 -22.34 -6.87 5.44
CA GLN A 155 -22.69 -5.46 5.28
C GLN A 155 -24.07 -5.30 4.66
N ILE A 156 -24.41 -6.11 3.65
CA ILE A 156 -25.72 -6.12 3.00
C ILE A 156 -26.81 -6.60 4.00
N ALA A 157 -26.56 -7.70 4.70
CA ALA A 157 -27.51 -8.26 5.67
C ALA A 157 -27.91 -7.30 6.80
N ARG A 158 -26.99 -6.41 7.20
CA ARG A 158 -27.28 -5.37 8.22
C ARG A 158 -27.79 -4.04 7.64
N GLY A 159 -28.04 -3.98 6.32
CA GLY A 159 -28.55 -2.80 5.64
C GLY A 159 -27.53 -1.65 5.52
N ALA A 160 -26.23 -1.94 5.69
CA ALA A 160 -25.19 -0.92 5.51
C ALA A 160 -24.79 -0.75 4.04
N TRP A 161 -24.99 -1.78 3.22
CA TRP A 161 -24.76 -1.81 1.79
C TRP A 161 -25.99 -2.30 1.04
N GLU A 162 -26.14 -1.89 -0.21
CA GLU A 162 -27.15 -2.40 -1.12
C GLU A 162 -26.71 -3.74 -1.73
N GLN A 163 -27.65 -4.51 -2.26
CA GLN A 163 -27.35 -5.80 -2.93
C GLN A 163 -26.38 -5.60 -4.11
N SER A 164 -26.49 -4.49 -4.83
CA SER A 164 -25.62 -4.10 -5.94
C SER A 164 -24.19 -3.75 -5.53
N ASP A 165 -23.94 -3.51 -4.24
CA ASP A 165 -22.59 -3.28 -3.71
C ASP A 165 -21.78 -4.59 -3.56
N GLY A 166 -22.42 -5.74 -3.68
CA GLY A 166 -21.78 -7.07 -3.65
C GLY A 166 -20.93 -7.36 -4.89
N GLU A 167 -21.36 -8.36 -5.66
CA GLU A 167 -20.67 -8.73 -6.91
C GLU A 167 -20.84 -7.64 -7.98
N GLY A 168 -19.74 -7.30 -8.65
CA GLY A 168 -19.67 -6.19 -9.60
C GLY A 168 -19.37 -4.84 -8.95
N GLY A 169 -19.46 -4.74 -7.62
CA GLY A 169 -19.09 -3.58 -6.82
C GLY A 169 -17.84 -3.83 -5.96
N PHE A 170 -18.02 -4.50 -4.82
CA PHE A 170 -16.95 -4.77 -3.87
C PHE A 170 -16.05 -5.95 -4.26
N TYR A 171 -16.58 -6.93 -4.99
CA TYR A 171 -15.81 -8.06 -5.51
C TYR A 171 -16.31 -8.52 -6.88
N PHE A 172 -15.45 -9.32 -7.54
CA PHE A 172 -15.79 -10.04 -8.78
C PHE A 172 -15.44 -11.52 -8.59
N VAL A 173 -16.42 -12.41 -8.80
CA VAL A 173 -16.21 -13.86 -8.78
C VAL A 173 -15.63 -14.30 -10.13
N ILE A 174 -14.46 -14.91 -10.10
CA ILE A 174 -13.72 -15.41 -11.26
C ILE A 174 -13.33 -16.87 -10.98
N ASP A 175 -14.20 -17.81 -11.34
CA ASP A 175 -13.94 -19.24 -11.18
C ASP A 175 -13.29 -19.85 -12.43
N THR A 176 -13.55 -19.24 -13.59
CA THR A 176 -13.12 -19.75 -14.89
C THR A 176 -12.54 -18.63 -15.78
N GLN A 177 -11.84 -19.07 -16.83
CA GLN A 177 -11.38 -18.15 -17.89
C GLN A 177 -12.57 -17.42 -18.55
N ALA A 178 -13.71 -18.11 -18.74
CA ALA A 178 -14.92 -17.50 -19.33
C ALA A 178 -15.52 -16.41 -18.41
N ASP A 179 -15.42 -16.55 -17.08
CA ASP A 179 -15.81 -15.48 -16.15
C ASP A 179 -14.92 -14.27 -16.30
N LEU A 180 -13.62 -14.46 -16.40
CA LEU A 180 -12.66 -13.41 -16.60
C LEU A 180 -12.92 -12.67 -17.93
N ASP A 181 -13.21 -13.42 -19.02
CA ASP A 181 -13.51 -12.85 -20.33
C ASP A 181 -14.76 -11.96 -20.28
N ARG A 182 -15.81 -12.45 -19.63
CA ARG A 182 -17.10 -11.76 -19.53
C ARG A 182 -17.02 -10.51 -18.64
N LYS A 183 -16.28 -10.58 -17.53
CA LYS A 183 -16.27 -9.53 -16.49
C LYS A 183 -15.14 -8.50 -16.67
N TRP A 184 -14.13 -8.79 -17.49
CA TRP A 184 -12.92 -7.95 -17.58
C TRP A 184 -13.22 -6.48 -17.89
N GLN A 185 -14.16 -6.22 -18.83
CA GLN A 185 -14.53 -4.85 -19.20
C GLN A 185 -15.22 -4.10 -18.04
N ALA A 186 -16.00 -4.78 -17.22
CA ALA A 186 -16.60 -4.18 -16.03
C ALA A 186 -15.52 -3.87 -14.95
N ILE A 187 -14.57 -4.79 -14.76
CA ILE A 187 -13.46 -4.61 -13.80
C ILE A 187 -12.66 -3.35 -14.14
N ILE A 188 -12.18 -3.20 -15.37
CA ILE A 188 -11.39 -2.03 -15.77
C ILE A 188 -12.25 -0.78 -16.00
N GLY A 189 -13.54 -0.94 -16.31
CA GLY A 189 -14.50 0.14 -16.48
C GLY A 189 -14.74 0.96 -15.21
N GLY A 190 -14.54 0.36 -14.05
CA GLY A 190 -14.50 1.04 -12.75
C GLY A 190 -13.32 2.01 -12.58
N ARG A 191 -12.38 2.04 -13.53
CA ARG A 191 -11.16 2.85 -13.51
C ARG A 191 -10.34 2.68 -12.24
N PRO A 192 -10.00 1.44 -11.86
CA PRO A 192 -9.15 1.21 -10.71
C PRO A 192 -7.73 1.74 -10.97
N ASP A 193 -7.03 2.18 -9.91
CA ASP A 193 -5.60 2.55 -10.00
C ASP A 193 -4.70 1.31 -10.09
N PHE A 194 -5.18 0.16 -9.63
CA PHE A 194 -4.51 -1.14 -9.68
C PHE A 194 -5.54 -2.28 -9.50
N ILE A 195 -5.18 -3.50 -9.86
CA ILE A 195 -6.04 -4.69 -9.68
C ILE A 195 -5.72 -5.36 -8.34
N LYS A 196 -6.75 -5.68 -7.56
CA LYS A 196 -6.65 -6.50 -6.34
C LYS A 196 -7.11 -7.92 -6.62
N THR A 197 -6.32 -8.89 -6.18
CA THR A 197 -6.64 -10.33 -6.23
C THR A 197 -6.45 -10.99 -4.87
N TYR A 198 -7.12 -12.12 -4.66
CA TYR A 198 -7.05 -12.89 -3.43
C TYR A 198 -6.60 -14.33 -3.71
N LEU A 199 -5.39 -14.69 -3.28
CA LEU A 199 -4.97 -16.07 -3.11
C LEU A 199 -5.05 -16.41 -1.63
N MET A 200 -5.69 -17.55 -1.34
CA MET A 200 -5.81 -18.03 0.05
C MET A 200 -5.71 -19.55 0.05
N TYR A 201 -4.65 -20.05 0.68
CA TYR A 201 -4.41 -21.50 0.76
C TYR A 201 -4.48 -22.18 -0.62
N SER A 202 -3.82 -21.59 -1.60
CA SER A 202 -3.87 -22.02 -3.01
C SER A 202 -3.31 -23.42 -3.23
N GLU A 203 -2.47 -23.91 -2.32
CA GLU A 203 -2.01 -25.29 -2.28
C GLU A 203 -3.14 -26.30 -1.96
N GLU A 204 -4.22 -25.82 -1.37
CA GLU A 204 -5.43 -26.61 -1.06
C GLU A 204 -6.64 -26.18 -1.93
N TYR A 205 -6.43 -25.47 -3.03
CA TYR A 205 -7.52 -24.92 -3.85
C TYR A 205 -8.55 -26.00 -4.23
N GLU A 206 -8.11 -27.14 -4.75
CA GLU A 206 -9.02 -28.23 -5.18
C GLU A 206 -9.86 -28.79 -4.02
N LYS A 207 -9.31 -28.85 -2.81
CA LYS A 207 -10.00 -29.27 -1.60
C LYS A 207 -11.02 -28.24 -1.13
N ARG A 208 -10.65 -26.94 -1.22
CA ARG A 208 -11.42 -25.85 -0.59
C ARG A 208 -12.52 -25.28 -1.48
N LYS A 209 -12.35 -25.32 -2.80
CA LYS A 209 -13.19 -24.58 -3.77
C LYS A 209 -14.70 -24.85 -3.69
N HIS A 210 -15.12 -26.04 -3.21
CA HIS A 210 -16.52 -26.43 -3.10
C HIS A 210 -16.95 -26.82 -1.68
N ASP A 211 -16.06 -26.68 -0.69
CA ASP A 211 -16.35 -27.03 0.69
C ASP A 211 -16.70 -25.77 1.50
N ASP A 212 -17.95 -25.72 1.98
CA ASP A 212 -18.44 -24.57 2.76
C ASP A 212 -17.75 -24.42 4.12
N ALA A 213 -17.06 -25.46 4.63
CA ALA A 213 -16.21 -25.32 5.81
C ALA A 213 -15.06 -24.31 5.62
N TYR A 214 -14.69 -24.04 4.37
CA TYR A 214 -13.66 -23.06 3.98
C TYR A 214 -14.24 -21.78 3.37
N ARG A 215 -15.55 -21.52 3.53
CA ARG A 215 -16.13 -20.25 3.10
C ARG A 215 -15.35 -19.06 3.71
N ASP A 216 -15.01 -18.05 2.90
CA ASP A 216 -14.15 -16.90 3.25
C ASP A 216 -12.67 -17.26 3.61
N TRP A 217 -12.30 -18.56 3.52
CA TRP A 217 -10.94 -19.08 3.71
C TRP A 217 -10.44 -19.80 2.44
N ARG A 218 -10.86 -19.29 1.29
CA ARG A 218 -10.46 -19.69 -0.05
C ARG A 218 -10.40 -18.45 -0.96
N GLY A 219 -9.68 -18.54 -2.07
CA GLY A 219 -9.48 -17.45 -3.02
C GLY A 219 -9.53 -17.93 -4.46
N LEU A 220 -8.95 -17.16 -5.36
CA LEU A 220 -8.86 -17.49 -6.79
C LEU A 220 -8.19 -18.83 -7.03
N ASN A 221 -8.60 -19.48 -8.13
CA ASN A 221 -7.80 -20.53 -8.73
C ASN A 221 -6.42 -19.95 -9.12
N PRO A 222 -5.31 -20.44 -8.54
CA PRO A 222 -3.98 -19.89 -8.83
C PRO A 222 -3.62 -19.98 -10.30
N ALA A 223 -4.18 -20.95 -11.06
CA ALA A 223 -3.96 -21.08 -12.50
C ALA A 223 -4.53 -19.93 -13.33
N LEU A 224 -5.47 -19.14 -12.81
CA LEU A 224 -6.03 -17.95 -13.48
C LEU A 224 -5.21 -16.69 -13.27
N LEU A 225 -4.39 -16.63 -12.21
CA LEU A 225 -3.67 -15.41 -11.84
C LEU A 225 -2.69 -14.92 -12.93
N PRO A 226 -1.92 -15.78 -13.64
CA PRO A 226 -1.04 -15.32 -14.73
C PRO A 226 -1.79 -14.58 -15.83
N GLU A 227 -2.98 -15.03 -16.20
CA GLU A 227 -3.79 -14.36 -17.23
C GLU A 227 -4.38 -13.04 -16.73
N ILE A 228 -4.79 -12.97 -15.46
CA ILE A 228 -5.24 -11.72 -14.81
C ILE A 228 -4.09 -10.69 -14.83
N VAL A 229 -2.89 -11.09 -14.42
CA VAL A 229 -1.69 -10.24 -14.44
C VAL A 229 -1.38 -9.74 -15.84
N ARG A 230 -1.36 -10.65 -16.82
CA ARG A 230 -1.10 -10.29 -18.22
C ARG A 230 -2.11 -9.25 -18.75
N ARG A 231 -3.39 -9.40 -18.42
CA ARG A 231 -4.44 -8.43 -18.82
C ARG A 231 -4.29 -7.10 -18.12
N ALA A 232 -4.00 -7.13 -16.81
CA ALA A 232 -3.78 -5.92 -16.04
C ALA A 232 -2.59 -5.13 -16.60
N HIS A 233 -1.45 -5.77 -16.83
CA HIS A 233 -0.27 -5.14 -17.40
C HIS A 233 -0.54 -4.57 -18.81
N LYS A 234 -1.30 -5.30 -19.65
CA LYS A 234 -1.73 -4.76 -20.96
C LYS A 234 -2.60 -3.51 -20.84
N ALA A 235 -3.35 -3.38 -19.75
CA ALA A 235 -4.15 -2.20 -19.43
C ALA A 235 -3.34 -1.09 -18.68
N GLY A 236 -2.04 -1.31 -18.44
CA GLY A 236 -1.19 -0.40 -17.69
C GLY A 236 -1.42 -0.41 -16.18
N LEU A 237 -2.08 -1.45 -15.65
CA LEU A 237 -2.41 -1.60 -14.24
C LEU A 237 -1.48 -2.60 -13.56
N ARG A 238 -1.02 -2.28 -12.35
CA ARG A 238 -0.30 -3.22 -11.48
C ARG A 238 -1.27 -4.17 -10.79
N VAL A 239 -0.77 -5.33 -10.38
CA VAL A 239 -1.55 -6.33 -9.63
C VAL A 239 -1.03 -6.46 -8.21
N SER A 240 -1.93 -6.32 -7.25
CA SER A 240 -1.69 -6.45 -5.81
C SER A 240 -2.45 -7.67 -5.31
N THR A 241 -1.71 -8.70 -4.85
CA THR A 241 -2.26 -10.02 -4.50
C THR A 241 -2.23 -10.23 -2.99
N HIS A 242 -3.39 -10.51 -2.39
CA HIS A 242 -3.50 -11.00 -1.02
C HIS A 242 -2.96 -12.43 -0.93
N VAL A 243 -2.20 -12.74 0.12
CA VAL A 243 -1.68 -14.08 0.39
C VAL A 243 -1.82 -14.43 1.88
N GLU A 244 -2.01 -15.73 2.19
CA GLU A 244 -2.00 -16.26 3.55
C GLU A 244 -0.76 -17.13 3.80
N THR A 245 -0.40 -17.96 2.82
CA THR A 245 0.64 -18.99 2.96
C THR A 245 1.87 -18.69 2.10
N ALA A 246 2.95 -19.43 2.35
CA ALA A 246 4.13 -19.36 1.49
C ALA A 246 3.85 -19.93 0.07
N ALA A 247 2.89 -20.83 -0.07
CA ALA A 247 2.44 -21.30 -1.37
C ALA A 247 1.69 -20.22 -2.15
N ASP A 248 0.84 -19.43 -1.48
CA ASP A 248 0.19 -18.25 -2.09
C ASP A 248 1.25 -17.23 -2.54
N PHE A 249 2.23 -16.98 -1.68
CA PHE A 249 3.36 -16.09 -1.99
C PHE A 249 4.11 -16.55 -3.24
N HIS A 250 4.46 -17.83 -3.31
CA HIS A 250 5.09 -18.45 -4.48
C HIS A 250 4.23 -18.29 -5.73
N ASN A 251 2.95 -18.65 -5.66
CA ASN A 251 2.02 -18.57 -6.79
C ASN A 251 1.83 -17.13 -7.30
N ALA A 252 1.80 -16.14 -6.39
CA ALA A 252 1.76 -14.73 -6.77
C ALA A 252 3.03 -14.30 -7.52
N LEU A 253 4.20 -14.74 -7.05
CA LEU A 253 5.49 -14.44 -7.69
C LEU A 253 5.59 -15.01 -9.10
N ILE A 254 5.27 -16.30 -9.28
CA ILE A 254 5.38 -16.96 -10.60
C ILE A 254 4.32 -16.45 -11.58
N ALA A 255 3.18 -15.96 -11.08
CA ALA A 255 2.16 -15.31 -11.90
C ALA A 255 2.57 -13.90 -12.36
N GLY A 256 3.60 -13.30 -11.76
CA GLY A 256 4.10 -11.97 -12.10
C GLY A 256 3.37 -10.83 -11.39
N ALA A 257 2.79 -11.06 -10.21
CA ALA A 257 2.21 -10.00 -9.40
C ALA A 257 3.26 -8.92 -9.05
N ASP A 258 2.85 -7.66 -9.05
CA ASP A 258 3.74 -6.52 -8.76
C ASP A 258 3.88 -6.26 -7.26
N GLU A 259 2.89 -6.69 -6.50
CA GLU A 259 2.83 -6.49 -5.06
C GLU A 259 2.14 -7.66 -4.38
N ILE A 260 2.69 -8.08 -3.27
CA ILE A 260 2.13 -9.11 -2.40
C ILE A 260 1.70 -8.43 -1.10
N ASN A 261 0.41 -8.55 -0.79
CA ASN A 261 -0.13 -8.04 0.45
C ASN A 261 -0.12 -9.14 1.50
N HIS A 262 0.32 -8.74 2.66
CA HIS A 262 0.55 -9.55 3.84
C HIS A 262 1.84 -10.37 3.77
N LEU A 263 2.46 -10.49 4.92
CA LEU A 263 3.54 -11.45 5.11
C LEU A 263 2.91 -12.81 5.46
N PRO A 264 3.29 -13.92 4.80
CA PRO A 264 2.82 -15.24 5.21
C PRO A 264 2.93 -15.46 6.71
N GLY A 265 1.82 -15.86 7.33
CA GLY A 265 1.71 -15.97 8.79
C GLY A 265 1.28 -14.70 9.52
N PHE A 266 0.85 -13.65 8.80
CA PHE A 266 0.35 -12.41 9.42
C PHE A 266 -0.93 -12.61 10.24
N ARG A 267 -1.70 -13.66 9.96
CA ARG A 267 -2.84 -14.12 10.77
C ARG A 267 -2.99 -15.64 10.68
N PRO A 268 -3.56 -16.31 11.71
CA PRO A 268 -3.86 -17.73 11.65
C PRO A 268 -5.16 -17.98 10.90
N GLU A 269 -5.31 -19.18 10.34
CA GLU A 269 -6.58 -19.61 9.76
C GLU A 269 -7.73 -19.45 10.78
N LYS A 270 -8.87 -18.89 10.32
CA LYS A 270 -10.05 -18.56 11.14
C LYS A 270 -9.75 -17.61 12.32
N ASN A 271 -8.65 -16.86 12.26
CA ASN A 271 -8.19 -15.93 13.30
C ASN A 271 -7.99 -16.58 14.69
N GLU A 272 -7.70 -17.88 14.73
CA GLU A 272 -7.47 -18.61 15.97
C GLU A 272 -6.00 -19.04 16.08
N LEU A 273 -5.29 -18.59 17.11
CA LEU A 273 -3.86 -18.90 17.33
C LEU A 273 -3.60 -20.43 17.35
N VAL A 274 -4.54 -21.22 17.83
CA VAL A 274 -4.45 -22.69 17.82
C VAL A 274 -4.28 -23.27 16.41
N ASN A 275 -4.65 -22.53 15.36
CA ASN A 275 -4.51 -22.95 13.96
C ASN A 275 -3.10 -22.69 13.39
N TYR A 276 -2.19 -22.07 14.10
CA TYR A 276 -0.76 -22.08 13.77
C TYR A 276 -0.07 -23.44 14.04
N ARG A 277 -0.72 -24.54 13.71
CA ARG A 277 -0.20 -25.89 13.99
C ARG A 277 0.99 -26.27 13.12
N ASP A 278 0.98 -25.82 11.87
CA ASP A 278 2.05 -26.06 10.89
C ASP A 278 2.63 -24.71 10.43
N LEU A 279 3.66 -24.25 11.15
CA LEU A 279 4.31 -23.00 10.84
C LEU A 279 5.14 -23.06 9.54
N PHE A 280 5.56 -24.27 9.09
CA PHE A 280 6.32 -24.41 7.84
C PHE A 280 5.52 -23.95 6.62
N ARG A 281 4.20 -24.07 6.68
CA ARG A 281 3.30 -23.57 5.62
C ARG A 281 3.43 -22.07 5.36
N TYR A 282 3.95 -21.31 6.33
CA TYR A 282 4.12 -19.86 6.25
C TYR A 282 5.58 -19.44 6.04
N GLU A 283 6.53 -20.38 5.96
CA GLU A 283 7.94 -20.06 5.77
C GLU A 283 8.26 -19.76 4.30
N ILE A 284 8.62 -18.50 4.02
CA ILE A 284 9.09 -18.09 2.69
C ILE A 284 10.40 -18.81 2.37
N SER A 285 10.50 -19.37 1.17
CA SER A 285 11.72 -20.03 0.72
C SER A 285 12.79 -19.03 0.28
N GLU A 286 14.04 -19.44 0.37
CA GLU A 286 15.19 -18.69 -0.15
C GLU A 286 15.05 -18.40 -1.66
N ALA A 287 14.50 -19.36 -2.43
CA ALA A 287 14.27 -19.22 -3.87
C ALA A 287 13.21 -18.13 -4.16
N ASP A 288 12.14 -18.08 -3.36
CA ASP A 288 11.08 -17.09 -3.52
C ASP A 288 11.56 -15.69 -3.11
N ALA A 289 12.35 -15.57 -2.05
CA ALA A 289 12.94 -14.29 -1.67
C ALA A 289 13.85 -13.75 -2.80
N ARG A 290 14.68 -14.60 -3.40
CA ARG A 290 15.49 -14.22 -4.59
C ARG A 290 14.63 -13.87 -5.80
N LEU A 291 13.54 -14.58 -6.04
CA LEU A 291 12.62 -14.29 -7.14
C LEU A 291 11.92 -12.94 -6.93
N ALA A 292 11.43 -12.68 -5.73
CA ALA A 292 10.80 -11.41 -5.36
C ALA A 292 11.77 -10.22 -5.56
N ALA A 293 13.02 -10.38 -5.13
CA ALA A 293 14.06 -9.36 -5.31
C ALA A 293 14.37 -9.09 -6.78
N ARG A 294 14.57 -10.14 -7.59
CA ARG A 294 14.86 -10.00 -9.04
C ARG A 294 13.73 -9.32 -9.80
N ASN A 295 12.50 -9.60 -9.44
CA ASN A 295 11.31 -9.05 -10.08
C ASN A 295 10.86 -7.72 -9.45
N HIS A 296 11.57 -7.22 -8.44
CA HIS A 296 11.24 -6.01 -7.70
C HIS A 296 9.80 -6.02 -7.14
N VAL A 297 9.31 -7.19 -6.74
CA VAL A 297 7.98 -7.35 -6.15
C VAL A 297 7.97 -6.69 -4.77
N VAL A 298 6.99 -5.82 -4.55
CA VAL A 298 6.82 -5.16 -3.25
C VAL A 298 6.08 -6.10 -2.30
N VAL A 299 6.57 -6.25 -1.06
CA VAL A 299 5.88 -6.99 0.00
C VAL A 299 5.36 -6.00 1.04
N VAL A 300 4.04 -6.01 1.28
CA VAL A 300 3.39 -5.18 2.29
C VAL A 300 3.24 -5.98 3.58
N THR A 301 3.66 -5.44 4.72
CA THR A 301 3.84 -6.20 5.96
C THR A 301 2.54 -6.65 6.62
N THR A 302 1.73 -5.75 7.14
CA THR A 302 0.45 -5.97 7.87
C THR A 302 0.52 -6.98 9.02
N VAL A 303 1.62 -7.00 9.77
CA VAL A 303 1.86 -7.96 10.87
C VAL A 303 1.59 -7.37 12.26
N GLY A 304 1.23 -6.08 12.33
CA GLY A 304 1.08 -5.36 13.59
C GLY A 304 0.06 -5.98 14.52
N GLU A 305 -1.10 -6.40 14.00
CA GLU A 305 -2.16 -7.00 14.80
C GLU A 305 -1.72 -8.31 15.47
N VAL A 306 -1.09 -9.22 14.72
CA VAL A 306 -0.64 -10.49 15.30
C VAL A 306 0.54 -10.29 16.26
N ILE A 307 1.40 -9.30 16.02
CA ILE A 307 2.45 -8.92 16.97
C ILE A 307 1.82 -8.44 18.28
N GLU A 308 0.84 -7.55 18.23
CA GLU A 308 0.14 -7.04 19.41
C GLU A 308 -0.56 -8.17 20.18
N ILE A 309 -1.26 -9.07 19.49
CA ILE A 309 -1.89 -10.24 20.11
C ILE A 309 -0.83 -11.09 20.82
N THR A 310 0.28 -11.39 20.14
CA THR A 310 1.34 -12.23 20.73
C THR A 310 2.07 -11.56 21.89
N ASP A 311 2.17 -10.22 21.90
CA ASP A 311 2.78 -9.44 22.99
C ASP A 311 1.91 -9.45 24.26
N THR A 312 0.59 -9.62 24.13
CA THR A 312 -0.34 -9.63 25.27
C THR A 312 -0.47 -11.00 25.96
N ILE A 313 0.09 -12.07 25.37
CA ILE A 313 0.02 -13.42 25.93
C ILE A 313 1.06 -13.57 27.05
N PRO A 314 0.62 -13.78 28.33
CA PRO A 314 1.55 -13.93 29.45
C PRO A 314 2.39 -15.20 29.34
N GLU A 315 3.61 -15.17 29.87
CA GLU A 315 4.43 -16.37 30.03
C GLU A 315 3.72 -17.40 30.91
N GLY A 316 3.86 -18.68 30.55
CA GLY A 316 3.20 -19.79 31.24
C GLY A 316 1.79 -20.16 30.73
N ARG A 317 1.21 -19.36 29.84
CA ARG A 317 -0.02 -19.77 29.15
C ARG A 317 0.26 -20.85 28.10
N PRO A 318 -0.70 -21.76 27.81
CA PRO A 318 -0.52 -22.82 26.79
C PRO A 318 -0.18 -22.24 25.39
N ASP A 319 -0.68 -21.06 25.07
CA ASP A 319 -0.51 -20.38 23.80
C ASP A 319 0.80 -19.54 23.72
N ALA A 320 1.53 -19.34 24.84
CA ALA A 320 2.76 -18.58 24.86
C ALA A 320 3.86 -19.18 23.95
N SER A 321 3.93 -20.51 23.84
CA SER A 321 4.88 -21.17 22.95
C SER A 321 4.55 -20.92 21.48
N VAL A 322 3.27 -20.89 21.13
CA VAL A 322 2.78 -20.55 19.79
C VAL A 322 3.10 -19.09 19.47
N ALA A 323 2.82 -18.17 20.40
CA ALA A 323 3.15 -16.76 20.24
C ALA A 323 4.64 -16.53 19.95
N LYS A 324 5.53 -17.16 20.72
CA LYS A 324 6.98 -17.10 20.48
C LYS A 324 7.38 -17.70 19.12
N ALA A 325 6.74 -18.78 18.70
CA ALA A 325 7.02 -19.41 17.41
C ALA A 325 6.55 -18.54 16.23
N VAL A 326 5.38 -17.91 16.31
CA VAL A 326 4.87 -16.96 15.31
C VAL A 326 5.80 -15.75 15.20
N ARG A 327 6.23 -15.15 16.31
CA ARG A 327 7.20 -14.05 16.28
C ARG A 327 8.51 -14.44 15.61
N ARG A 328 9.04 -15.64 15.87
CA ARG A 328 10.24 -16.16 15.18
C ARG A 328 10.01 -16.32 13.68
N LEU A 329 8.85 -16.85 13.27
CA LEU A 329 8.48 -16.98 11.87
C LEU A 329 8.47 -15.62 11.16
N LEU A 330 7.76 -14.62 11.72
CA LEU A 330 7.68 -13.28 11.13
C LEU A 330 9.06 -12.62 11.05
N THR A 331 9.85 -12.73 12.13
CA THR A 331 11.24 -12.24 12.15
C THR A 331 12.08 -12.87 11.05
N ARG A 332 12.03 -14.21 10.91
CA ARG A 332 12.74 -14.96 9.88
C ARG A 332 12.34 -14.52 8.47
N ASN A 333 11.04 -14.45 8.18
CA ASN A 333 10.56 -14.05 6.86
C ASN A 333 10.97 -12.62 6.50
N LEU A 334 10.85 -11.66 7.44
CA LEU A 334 11.27 -10.27 7.24
C LEU A 334 12.79 -10.16 7.03
N GLN A 335 13.59 -10.87 7.84
CA GLN A 335 15.05 -10.89 7.68
C GLN A 335 15.47 -11.50 6.34
N LEU A 336 14.82 -12.59 5.92
CA LEU A 336 15.08 -13.23 4.64
C LEU A 336 14.78 -12.27 3.47
N LEU A 337 13.62 -11.65 3.45
CA LEU A 337 13.25 -10.69 2.41
C LEU A 337 14.22 -9.51 2.37
N ALA A 338 14.55 -8.94 3.53
CA ALA A 338 15.46 -7.81 3.64
C ALA A 338 16.89 -8.16 3.20
N SER A 339 17.41 -9.36 3.56
CA SER A 339 18.75 -9.81 3.18
C SER A 339 18.93 -9.98 1.67
N HIS A 340 17.83 -10.25 0.94
CA HIS A 340 17.82 -10.30 -0.52
C HIS A 340 17.50 -8.97 -1.18
N GLY A 341 17.24 -7.89 -0.41
CA GLY A 341 16.90 -6.57 -0.95
C GLY A 341 15.50 -6.50 -1.54
N VAL A 342 14.57 -7.35 -1.09
CA VAL A 342 13.16 -7.27 -1.50
C VAL A 342 12.57 -5.95 -1.03
N PRO A 343 11.91 -5.18 -1.89
CA PRO A 343 11.21 -3.97 -1.49
C PRO A 343 10.11 -4.28 -0.47
N ILE A 344 10.18 -3.70 0.72
CA ILE A 344 9.17 -3.85 1.77
C ILE A 344 8.46 -2.51 1.96
N ALA A 345 7.13 -2.54 2.01
CA ALA A 345 6.28 -1.40 2.30
C ALA A 345 5.46 -1.65 3.57
N ILE A 346 5.18 -0.58 4.31
CA ILE A 346 4.44 -0.65 5.58
C ILE A 346 2.97 -0.35 5.32
N GLY A 347 2.10 -1.30 5.69
CA GLY A 347 0.66 -1.20 5.64
C GLY A 347 0.05 -1.86 6.87
N SER A 348 -1.09 -1.36 7.35
CA SER A 348 -1.66 -1.79 8.63
C SER A 348 -2.80 -2.80 8.51
N ASP A 349 -3.52 -2.80 7.40
CA ASP A 349 -4.78 -3.56 7.19
C ASP A 349 -5.80 -3.33 8.34
N SER A 350 -5.77 -2.16 8.94
CA SER A 350 -6.60 -1.83 10.10
C SER A 350 -7.82 -1.00 9.70
N TYR A 351 -8.94 -1.24 10.38
CA TYR A 351 -10.15 -0.39 10.28
C TYR A 351 -10.19 0.73 11.33
N ALA A 352 -9.29 0.72 12.31
CA ALA A 352 -9.31 1.63 13.45
C ALA A 352 -8.01 2.43 13.63
N SER A 353 -6.92 2.03 12.98
CA SER A 353 -5.60 2.65 13.13
C SER A 353 -4.94 2.89 11.77
N THR A 354 -3.67 3.23 11.77
CA THR A 354 -2.87 3.54 10.57
C THR A 354 -1.55 2.79 10.61
N SER A 355 -0.77 2.87 9.53
CA SER A 355 0.58 2.32 9.45
C SER A 355 1.55 2.83 10.53
N LEU A 356 1.17 3.84 11.33
CA LEU A 356 1.93 4.20 12.53
C LEU A 356 1.97 3.02 13.53
N ALA A 357 0.82 2.35 13.76
CA ALA A 357 0.77 1.18 14.64
C ALA A 357 1.65 0.04 14.09
N GLU A 358 1.56 -0.23 12.79
CA GLU A 358 2.39 -1.23 12.10
C GLU A 358 3.89 -0.91 12.24
N ALA A 359 4.30 0.33 11.95
CA ALA A 359 5.70 0.75 12.08
C ALA A 359 6.24 0.60 13.50
N LEU A 360 5.42 0.90 14.52
CA LEU A 360 5.78 0.71 15.92
C LEU A 360 5.85 -0.77 16.31
N SER A 361 4.98 -1.62 15.76
CA SER A 361 5.04 -3.07 15.97
C SER A 361 6.29 -3.68 15.35
N LEU A 362 6.67 -3.26 14.14
CA LEU A 362 7.93 -3.66 13.49
C LEU A 362 9.15 -3.19 14.29
N TYR A 363 9.10 -1.99 14.87
CA TYR A 363 10.16 -1.49 15.77
C TYR A 363 10.30 -2.37 17.01
N ARG A 364 9.18 -2.71 17.68
CA ARG A 364 9.18 -3.63 18.83
C ARG A 364 9.65 -5.05 18.49
N LEU A 365 9.39 -5.50 17.27
CA LEU A 365 9.88 -6.80 16.79
C LEU A 365 11.42 -6.86 16.71
N GLY A 366 12.07 -5.70 16.52
CA GLY A 366 13.52 -5.57 16.57
C GLY A 366 14.27 -6.13 15.36
N VAL A 367 13.58 -6.34 14.23
CA VAL A 367 14.19 -6.84 12.98
C VAL A 367 14.99 -5.76 12.28
N PHE A 368 14.53 -4.52 12.33
CA PHE A 368 15.10 -3.39 11.61
C PHE A 368 15.56 -2.28 12.56
N ASP A 369 16.66 -1.62 12.23
CA ASP A 369 17.07 -0.41 12.91
C ASP A 369 16.15 0.78 12.55
N SER A 370 16.20 1.85 13.34
CA SER A 370 15.37 3.04 13.16
C SER A 370 15.52 3.68 11.76
N ARG A 371 16.71 3.62 11.17
CA ARG A 371 16.98 4.15 9.83
C ARG A 371 16.27 3.35 8.76
N THR A 372 16.38 2.04 8.83
CA THR A 372 15.74 1.12 7.88
C THR A 372 14.22 1.26 7.94
N LEU A 373 13.64 1.30 9.15
CA LEU A 373 12.20 1.53 9.32
C LEU A 373 11.75 2.88 8.78
N LEU A 374 12.51 3.95 9.07
CA LEU A 374 12.21 5.28 8.57
C LEU A 374 12.19 5.30 7.03
N LYS A 375 13.20 4.69 6.39
CA LYS A 375 13.24 4.57 4.91
C LYS A 375 12.12 3.73 4.35
N MET A 376 11.82 2.58 4.94
CA MET A 376 10.71 1.73 4.51
C MET A 376 9.40 2.50 4.54
N TRP A 377 9.13 3.20 5.63
CA TRP A 377 7.85 3.85 5.86
C TRP A 377 7.67 5.13 5.05
N SER A 378 8.74 5.89 4.83
CA SER A 378 8.69 7.13 4.05
C SER A 378 8.97 6.89 2.56
N GLU A 379 10.18 6.45 2.20
CA GLU A 379 10.60 6.28 0.81
C GLU A 379 9.99 5.04 0.16
N GLY A 380 10.17 3.87 0.80
CA GLY A 380 9.73 2.59 0.24
C GLY A 380 8.23 2.52 0.05
N THR A 381 7.46 2.89 1.09
CA THR A 381 6.00 2.86 1.06
C THR A 381 5.42 3.89 0.09
N ALA A 382 5.93 5.13 0.08
CA ALA A 382 5.48 6.15 -0.88
C ALA A 382 5.69 5.71 -2.33
N ARG A 383 6.86 5.12 -2.63
CA ARG A 383 7.19 4.60 -3.96
C ARG A 383 6.34 3.39 -4.36
N ALA A 384 6.00 2.52 -3.40
CA ALA A 384 5.10 1.38 -3.63
C ALA A 384 3.70 1.85 -4.05
N ILE A 385 3.18 2.91 -3.41
CA ILE A 385 1.86 3.47 -3.68
C ILE A 385 1.84 4.27 -4.98
N PHE A 386 2.82 5.17 -5.18
CA PHE A 386 2.92 6.10 -6.31
C PHE A 386 4.27 5.97 -7.04
N PRO A 387 4.53 4.89 -7.78
CA PRO A 387 5.84 4.58 -8.36
C PRO A 387 6.37 5.63 -9.35
N ASN A 388 5.49 6.40 -9.96
CA ASN A 388 5.82 7.40 -10.99
C ASN A 388 5.96 8.83 -10.43
N ARG A 389 5.77 9.05 -9.11
CA ARG A 389 5.87 10.38 -8.49
C ARG A 389 7.25 10.58 -7.84
N LYS A 390 7.71 11.81 -7.85
CA LYS A 390 8.94 12.22 -7.14
C LYS A 390 8.61 12.61 -5.70
N ILE A 391 8.38 11.61 -4.85
CA ILE A 391 8.01 11.72 -3.44
C ILE A 391 8.85 10.76 -2.58
N GLY A 392 8.78 10.89 -1.27
CA GLY A 392 9.46 10.00 -0.32
C GLY A 392 10.95 10.31 -0.10
N GLU A 393 11.52 11.28 -0.81
CA GLU A 393 12.90 11.74 -0.63
C GLU A 393 12.97 13.27 -0.52
N LEU A 394 13.98 13.78 0.19
CA LEU A 394 14.20 15.21 0.42
C LEU A 394 15.37 15.72 -0.43
N ARG A 395 15.10 15.97 -1.70
CA ARG A 395 16.09 16.47 -2.67
C ARG A 395 15.48 17.36 -3.76
N ASP A 396 16.33 18.04 -4.49
CA ASP A 396 15.94 18.93 -5.58
C ASP A 396 15.05 18.24 -6.60
N GLY A 397 13.96 18.93 -6.98
CA GLY A 397 13.03 18.47 -7.98
C GLY A 397 11.99 17.45 -7.47
N TYR A 398 12.04 17.09 -6.19
CA TYR A 398 11.00 16.31 -5.52
C TYR A 398 9.88 17.21 -5.00
N GLU A 399 8.73 16.64 -4.76
CA GLU A 399 7.60 17.33 -4.15
C GLU A 399 8.00 17.91 -2.79
N ALA A 400 7.63 19.16 -2.53
CA ALA A 400 7.89 19.82 -1.25
C ALA A 400 6.89 19.29 -0.20
N SER A 401 7.02 17.99 0.11
CA SER A 401 6.22 17.28 1.11
C SER A 401 7.16 16.68 2.15
N PHE A 402 7.00 17.11 3.42
CA PHE A 402 7.85 16.67 4.52
C PHE A 402 7.22 16.91 5.88
N LEU A 403 7.76 16.23 6.88
CA LEU A 403 7.44 16.39 8.29
C LEU A 403 8.62 17.02 9.01
N VAL A 404 8.33 17.90 9.97
CA VAL A 404 9.31 18.46 10.89
C VAL A 404 9.08 17.87 12.27
N LEU A 405 10.06 17.16 12.80
CA LEU A 405 10.02 16.50 14.10
C LEU A 405 10.78 17.29 15.16
N THR A 406 10.38 17.18 16.44
CA THR A 406 11.08 17.79 17.57
C THR A 406 12.19 16.92 18.17
N GLY A 407 12.33 15.66 17.73
CA GLY A 407 13.35 14.72 18.19
C GLY A 407 13.92 13.89 17.04
N ASP A 408 15.15 13.42 17.20
CA ASP A 408 15.84 12.58 16.23
C ASP A 408 15.26 11.14 16.20
N PRO A 409 14.59 10.73 15.12
CA PRO A 409 14.02 9.39 15.02
C PRO A 409 15.09 8.30 14.80
N LEU A 410 16.33 8.64 14.47
CA LEU A 410 17.41 7.67 14.36
C LEU A 410 17.99 7.30 15.74
N GLN A 411 17.92 8.22 16.72
CA GLN A 411 18.31 7.95 18.11
C GLN A 411 17.20 7.22 18.88
N ASP A 412 15.95 7.62 18.67
CA ASP A 412 14.76 6.97 19.23
C ASP A 412 13.65 7.02 18.19
N PHE A 413 13.27 5.86 17.65
CA PHE A 413 12.25 5.77 16.61
C PHE A 413 10.90 6.35 17.06
N LEU A 414 10.58 6.34 18.35
CA LEU A 414 9.34 6.91 18.87
C LEU A 414 9.21 8.43 18.61
N ASN A 415 10.31 9.11 18.28
CA ASN A 415 10.30 10.52 17.90
C ASN A 415 9.56 10.79 16.58
N VAL A 416 9.25 9.77 15.75
CA VAL A 416 8.36 9.91 14.57
C VAL A 416 6.98 10.44 14.94
N ARG A 417 6.54 10.26 16.19
CA ARG A 417 5.27 10.75 16.74
C ARG A 417 5.29 12.23 17.11
N LYS A 418 6.48 12.84 17.23
CA LYS A 418 6.64 14.22 17.71
C LYS A 418 6.66 15.21 16.56
N ILE A 419 5.57 15.24 15.77
CA ILE A 419 5.46 16.08 14.58
C ILE A 419 5.13 17.53 15.00
N HIS A 420 6.06 18.43 14.71
CA HIS A 420 5.93 19.88 14.93
C HIS A 420 5.23 20.59 13.77
N MET A 421 5.56 20.19 12.52
CA MET A 421 5.03 20.83 11.32
C MET A 421 4.83 19.79 10.22
N ARG A 422 3.83 20.00 9.39
CA ARG A 422 3.52 19.21 8.20
C ARG A 422 3.52 20.13 6.99
N VAL A 423 4.26 19.76 5.96
CA VAL A 423 4.28 20.47 4.69
C VAL A 423 3.91 19.48 3.61
N LYS A 424 2.91 19.79 2.79
CA LYS A 424 2.50 18.95 1.67
C LYS A 424 2.36 19.79 0.42
N GLN A 425 3.08 19.43 -0.64
CA GLN A 425 3.09 20.15 -1.92
C GLN A 425 3.38 21.65 -1.74
N GLY A 426 4.25 21.98 -0.78
CA GLY A 426 4.62 23.36 -0.45
C GLY A 426 3.63 24.10 0.44
N GLU A 427 2.49 23.53 0.80
CA GLU A 427 1.57 24.12 1.76
C GLU A 427 1.89 23.65 3.19
N ILE A 428 1.95 24.59 4.11
CA ILE A 428 2.05 24.30 5.55
C ILE A 428 0.65 23.96 6.05
N LEU A 429 0.48 22.71 6.51
CA LEU A 429 -0.77 22.26 7.08
C LEU A 429 -0.86 22.74 8.53
N SER A 430 -1.91 23.48 8.87
CA SER A 430 -2.18 23.84 10.25
C SER A 430 -2.38 22.59 11.10
N PRO A 431 -1.96 22.56 12.38
CA PRO A 431 -2.42 21.55 13.31
C PRO A 431 -3.95 21.48 13.25
N ALA A 432 -4.50 20.28 13.27
CA ALA A 432 -5.96 20.15 13.45
C ALA A 432 -6.31 20.78 14.79
N GLY A 433 -7.11 21.86 14.75
CA GLY A 433 -7.62 22.53 15.94
C GLY A 433 -8.59 21.64 16.72
#